data_cdea67f978e571bd8c8846cab72df3f9
#
_entry.id   cdea67f978e571bd8c8846cab72df3f9
#
_cell.length_a   1.000
_cell.length_b   1.000
_cell.length_c   1.000
_cell.angle_alpha   90.00
_cell.angle_beta   90.00
_cell.angle_gamma   90.00
#
_symmetry.space_group_name_H-M   'P 1'
#
loop_
_entity.id
_entity.type
_entity.pdbx_description
1 polymer ?
#
loop_
_entity_poly.entity_id
_entity_poly.type
_entity_poly.pdbx_seq_one_letter_code
_entity_poly.pdbx_strand_id
1 'polypeptide(L)'
;MAGIAAGKPVMPAAKLHAKLAVVVLIFVIGVSGGSPALAVRPDERLSDPALEARARNLSQELRCLVCQNQSIDDSDADLARDLRLVLRERLQAGDDDRAALAYIAARYGDYVLLSPPIKASTLILWTGPGVILLLGFGGIIWVRRRRPVTALPPLSAAEQARIKSLTAADQGPQ
;
A
#
# COMPACT_ATOMS: atom_id res chain seq x y z
N MET A 1 49.06 -31.60 -22.87
CA MET A 1 47.94 -30.95 -23.62
C MET A 1 47.11 -30.15 -22.62
N ALA A 2 47.32 -28.84 -22.58
CA ALA A 2 46.70 -27.94 -21.63
C ALA A 2 45.47 -27.33 -22.27
N GLY A 3 44.30 -27.61 -21.72
CA GLY A 3 43.00 -27.01 -22.11
C GLY A 3 42.85 -25.61 -21.52
N ILE A 4 42.89 -24.61 -22.38
CA ILE A 4 42.66 -23.21 -22.03
C ILE A 4 41.15 -23.00 -21.78
N ALA A 5 40.76 -22.77 -20.52
CA ALA A 5 39.41 -22.39 -20.17
C ALA A 5 39.11 -20.97 -20.68
N ALA A 6 38.17 -20.85 -21.64
CA ALA A 6 37.72 -19.58 -22.18
C ALA A 6 36.95 -18.80 -21.10
N GLY A 7 37.54 -17.73 -20.60
CA GLY A 7 36.93 -16.78 -19.67
C GLY A 7 35.74 -16.11 -20.33
N LYS A 8 34.57 -16.14 -19.66
CA LYS A 8 33.37 -15.41 -20.09
C LYS A 8 33.65 -13.91 -20.13
N PRO A 9 33.27 -13.18 -21.20
CA PRO A 9 33.53 -11.74 -21.30
C PRO A 9 32.76 -11.01 -20.20
N VAL A 10 33.50 -10.35 -19.32
CA VAL A 10 32.91 -9.43 -18.31
C VAL A 10 32.41 -8.20 -19.06
N MET A 11 31.12 -8.00 -19.08
CA MET A 11 30.51 -6.80 -19.69
C MET A 11 31.01 -5.54 -18.96
N PRO A 12 31.51 -4.50 -19.68
CA PRO A 12 31.94 -3.26 -19.04
C PRO A 12 30.76 -2.59 -18.33
N ALA A 13 30.96 -2.15 -17.08
CA ALA A 13 29.96 -1.56 -16.20
C ALA A 13 29.12 -0.44 -16.86
N ALA A 14 29.70 0.33 -17.75
CA ALA A 14 29.02 1.38 -18.52
C ALA A 14 27.85 0.87 -19.38
N LYS A 15 27.98 -0.33 -19.98
CA LYS A 15 26.90 -0.92 -20.79
C LYS A 15 25.75 -1.45 -19.91
N LEU A 16 26.03 -1.86 -18.67
CA LEU A 16 25.02 -2.31 -17.71
C LEU A 16 24.17 -1.14 -17.23
N HIS A 17 24.78 0.00 -16.89
CA HIS A 17 24.07 1.21 -16.47
C HIS A 17 23.21 1.80 -17.59
N ALA A 18 23.69 1.78 -18.86
CA ALA A 18 22.91 2.23 -20.00
C ALA A 18 21.66 1.36 -20.23
N LYS A 19 21.76 0.03 -20.10
CA LYS A 19 20.62 -0.88 -20.20
C LYS A 19 19.63 -0.68 -19.04
N LEU A 20 20.12 -0.50 -17.82
CA LEU A 20 19.28 -0.23 -16.66
C LEU A 20 18.52 1.08 -16.81
N ALA A 21 19.18 2.14 -17.29
CA ALA A 21 18.56 3.45 -17.56
C ALA A 21 17.43 3.35 -18.60
N VAL A 22 17.64 2.57 -19.67
CA VAL A 22 16.61 2.34 -20.71
C VAL A 22 15.42 1.57 -20.14
N VAL A 23 15.63 0.54 -19.34
CA VAL A 23 14.58 -0.24 -18.70
C VAL A 23 13.77 0.62 -17.73
N VAL A 24 14.44 1.45 -16.92
CA VAL A 24 13.78 2.39 -16.00
C VAL A 24 12.97 3.43 -16.78
N LEU A 25 13.51 3.96 -17.88
CA LEU A 25 12.82 4.93 -18.73
C LEU A 25 11.56 4.33 -19.37
N ILE A 26 11.64 3.11 -19.90
CA ILE A 26 10.48 2.38 -20.47
C ILE A 26 9.43 2.11 -19.38
N PHE A 27 9.86 1.73 -18.18
CA PHE A 27 8.96 1.50 -17.05
C PHE A 27 8.24 2.78 -16.61
N VAL A 28 8.96 3.91 -16.53
CA VAL A 28 8.37 5.22 -16.19
C VAL A 28 7.37 5.69 -17.25
N ILE A 29 7.69 5.52 -18.55
CA ILE A 29 6.78 5.87 -19.64
C ILE A 29 5.55 4.96 -19.67
N GLY A 30 5.72 3.66 -19.39
CA GLY A 30 4.63 2.67 -19.35
C GLY A 30 3.61 2.92 -18.24
N VAL A 31 4.03 3.48 -17.10
CA VAL A 31 3.14 3.80 -15.97
C VAL A 31 2.33 5.08 -16.20
N SER A 32 2.79 5.97 -17.08
CA SER A 32 2.16 7.29 -17.32
C SER A 32 0.99 7.26 -18.32
N GLY A 33 0.69 6.12 -18.96
CA GLY A 33 -0.25 6.01 -20.09
C GLY A 33 -1.68 5.60 -19.77
N GLY A 34 -2.09 5.50 -18.51
CA GLY A 34 -3.46 5.17 -18.12
C GLY A 34 -4.40 6.36 -18.37
N SER A 35 -5.06 6.41 -19.53
CA SER A 35 -6.20 7.32 -19.70
C SER A 35 -7.31 6.92 -18.73
N PRO A 36 -7.90 7.84 -17.95
CA PRO A 36 -9.05 7.51 -17.12
C PRO A 36 -10.19 7.04 -18.04
N ALA A 37 -10.59 5.78 -17.87
CA ALA A 37 -11.78 5.26 -18.53
C ALA A 37 -12.98 6.02 -17.95
N LEU A 38 -13.63 6.89 -18.74
CA LEU A 38 -14.81 7.62 -18.33
C LEU A 38 -16.02 6.66 -18.37
N ALA A 39 -16.35 6.05 -17.24
CA ALA A 39 -17.53 5.20 -17.10
C ALA A 39 -18.84 6.02 -17.08
N VAL A 40 -18.78 7.32 -16.81
CA VAL A 40 -19.92 8.23 -16.74
C VAL A 40 -20.38 8.62 -18.14
N ARG A 41 -21.64 8.30 -18.46
CA ARG A 41 -22.23 8.60 -19.79
C ARG A 41 -22.63 10.07 -19.88
N PRO A 42 -22.62 10.65 -21.10
CA PRO A 42 -23.03 12.06 -21.31
C PRO A 42 -24.46 12.37 -20.85
N ASP A 43 -25.36 11.40 -20.95
CA ASP A 43 -26.79 11.50 -20.56
C ASP A 43 -27.03 11.51 -19.05
N GLU A 44 -26.01 11.10 -18.25
CA GLU A 44 -26.07 11.14 -16.80
C GLU A 44 -25.68 12.51 -16.21
N ARG A 45 -25.02 13.35 -17.00
CA ARG A 45 -24.40 14.58 -16.49
C ARG A 45 -25.44 15.65 -16.18
N LEU A 46 -25.19 16.37 -15.08
CA LEU A 46 -25.96 17.54 -14.71
C LEU A 46 -25.62 18.72 -15.64
N SER A 47 -26.63 19.58 -15.89
CA SER A 47 -26.45 20.80 -16.68
C SER A 47 -25.57 21.86 -15.97
N ASP A 48 -25.57 21.86 -14.64
CA ASP A 48 -24.70 22.71 -13.83
C ASP A 48 -23.32 22.06 -13.67
N PRO A 49 -22.25 22.67 -14.22
CA PRO A 49 -20.90 22.11 -14.11
C PRO A 49 -20.38 22.01 -12.66
N ALA A 50 -20.80 22.91 -11.77
CA ALA A 50 -20.37 22.89 -10.37
C ALA A 50 -21.01 21.73 -9.62
N LEU A 51 -22.30 21.49 -9.82
CA LEU A 51 -23.01 20.33 -9.26
C LEU A 51 -22.47 19.02 -9.86
N GLU A 52 -22.15 18.98 -11.15
CA GLU A 52 -21.59 17.78 -11.78
C GLU A 52 -20.19 17.46 -11.22
N ALA A 53 -19.32 18.46 -11.05
CA ALA A 53 -18.00 18.26 -10.43
C ALA A 53 -18.15 17.71 -9.00
N ARG A 54 -19.10 18.23 -8.24
CA ARG A 54 -19.44 17.77 -6.90
C ARG A 54 -19.97 16.32 -6.91
N ALA A 55 -20.88 15.99 -7.82
CA ALA A 55 -21.40 14.64 -8.00
C ALA A 55 -20.31 13.64 -8.31
N ARG A 56 -19.35 14.01 -9.17
CA ARG A 56 -18.21 13.16 -9.53
C ARG A 56 -17.28 12.91 -8.34
N ASN A 57 -16.97 13.94 -7.56
CA ASN A 57 -16.15 13.78 -6.36
C ASN A 57 -16.80 12.80 -5.38
N LEU A 58 -18.12 12.96 -5.12
CA LEU A 58 -18.85 12.05 -4.22
C LEU A 58 -18.98 10.63 -4.80
N SER A 59 -19.09 10.49 -6.12
CA SER A 59 -19.12 9.18 -6.79
C SER A 59 -17.82 8.39 -6.58
N GLN A 60 -16.69 9.07 -6.41
CA GLN A 60 -15.40 8.44 -6.09
C GLN A 60 -15.33 7.93 -4.64
N GLU A 61 -16.19 8.43 -3.75
CA GLU A 61 -16.29 7.96 -2.36
C GLU A 61 -17.23 6.77 -2.19
N LEU A 62 -18.03 6.46 -3.23
CA LEU A 62 -19.01 5.40 -3.23
C LEU A 62 -18.50 4.17 -3.99
N ARG A 63 -18.70 3.01 -3.40
CA ARG A 63 -18.31 1.71 -3.93
C ARG A 63 -19.38 1.13 -4.84
N CYS A 64 -18.98 0.59 -5.98
CA CYS A 64 -19.84 -0.27 -6.78
C CYS A 64 -20.00 -1.63 -6.07
N LEU A 65 -21.23 -1.99 -5.71
CA LEU A 65 -21.51 -3.18 -4.89
C LEU A 65 -21.37 -4.51 -5.67
N VAL A 66 -21.36 -4.46 -7.00
CA VAL A 66 -21.23 -5.62 -7.90
C VAL A 66 -19.87 -5.69 -8.60
N CYS A 67 -18.96 -4.75 -8.28
CA CYS A 67 -17.64 -4.65 -8.88
C CYS A 67 -16.55 -5.02 -7.87
N GLN A 68 -15.32 -5.28 -8.37
CA GLN A 68 -14.17 -5.59 -7.52
C GLN A 68 -13.61 -4.33 -6.84
N ASN A 69 -14.38 -3.76 -5.88
CA ASN A 69 -13.94 -2.63 -5.06
C ASN A 69 -13.70 -1.30 -5.82
N GLN A 70 -14.24 -1.15 -7.03
CA GLN A 70 -14.18 0.09 -7.80
C GLN A 70 -15.16 1.12 -7.25
N SER A 71 -14.87 2.42 -7.50
CA SER A 71 -15.84 3.48 -7.28
C SER A 71 -16.99 3.40 -8.29
N ILE A 72 -18.13 4.01 -7.96
CA ILE A 72 -19.22 4.13 -8.94
C ILE A 72 -18.86 5.11 -10.07
N ASP A 73 -17.88 5.98 -9.90
CA ASP A 73 -17.39 6.88 -10.96
C ASP A 73 -16.59 6.13 -12.03
N ASP A 74 -15.90 5.04 -11.64
CA ASP A 74 -15.02 4.26 -12.50
C ASP A 74 -15.69 2.99 -13.07
N SER A 75 -16.91 2.69 -12.62
CA SER A 75 -17.64 1.46 -13.00
C SER A 75 -18.73 1.75 -14.03
N ASP A 76 -18.78 0.92 -15.08
CA ASP A 76 -19.83 0.93 -16.12
C ASP A 76 -21.00 -0.01 -15.82
N ALA A 77 -20.99 -0.70 -14.65
CA ALA A 77 -22.08 -1.57 -14.23
C ALA A 77 -23.39 -0.81 -14.08
N ASP A 78 -24.50 -1.46 -14.41
CA ASP A 78 -25.85 -0.83 -14.33
C ASP A 78 -26.16 -0.32 -12.92
N LEU A 79 -25.80 -1.08 -11.88
CA LEU A 79 -26.00 -0.64 -10.50
C LEU A 79 -25.16 0.58 -10.14
N ALA A 80 -23.94 0.71 -10.68
CA ALA A 80 -23.11 1.91 -10.48
C ALA A 80 -23.76 3.13 -11.15
N ARG A 81 -24.36 2.94 -12.32
CA ARG A 81 -25.14 3.98 -13.01
C ARG A 81 -26.33 4.41 -12.18
N ASP A 82 -27.13 3.48 -11.68
CA ASP A 82 -28.29 3.78 -10.86
C ASP A 82 -27.91 4.59 -9.60
N LEU A 83 -26.82 4.21 -8.93
CA LEU A 83 -26.29 4.95 -7.78
C LEU A 83 -25.84 6.36 -8.16
N ARG A 84 -25.19 6.53 -9.32
CA ARG A 84 -24.79 7.85 -9.82
C ARG A 84 -26.00 8.74 -10.12
N LEU A 85 -27.07 8.18 -10.66
CA LEU A 85 -28.32 8.93 -10.93
C LEU A 85 -29.01 9.34 -9.63
N VAL A 86 -29.13 8.43 -8.67
CA VAL A 86 -29.70 8.73 -7.34
C VAL A 86 -28.89 9.82 -6.62
N LEU A 87 -27.54 9.74 -6.69
CA LEU A 87 -26.68 10.77 -6.10
C LEU A 87 -26.95 12.15 -6.70
N ARG A 88 -27.02 12.23 -8.04
CA ARG A 88 -27.30 13.49 -8.76
C ARG A 88 -28.68 14.06 -8.44
N GLU A 89 -29.69 13.19 -8.34
CA GLU A 89 -31.04 13.58 -7.92
C GLU A 89 -31.04 14.23 -6.53
N ARG A 90 -30.30 13.62 -5.56
CA ARG A 90 -30.21 14.18 -4.21
C ARG A 90 -29.51 15.55 -4.19
N LEU A 91 -28.42 15.69 -4.97
CA LEU A 91 -27.72 16.97 -5.08
C LEU A 91 -28.59 18.06 -5.75
N GLN A 92 -29.37 17.70 -6.77
CA GLN A 92 -30.36 18.63 -7.38
C GLN A 92 -31.48 19.03 -6.43
N ALA A 93 -31.87 18.12 -5.53
CA ALA A 93 -32.86 18.42 -4.48
C ALA A 93 -32.33 19.37 -3.39
N GLY A 94 -31.00 19.71 -3.44
CA GLY A 94 -30.37 20.65 -2.52
C GLY A 94 -29.69 19.99 -1.32
N ASP A 95 -29.53 18.68 -1.31
CA ASP A 95 -28.80 17.99 -0.23
C ASP A 95 -27.33 18.42 -0.19
N ASP A 96 -26.78 18.52 1.02
CA ASP A 96 -25.35 18.63 1.20
C ASP A 96 -24.64 17.29 0.95
N ASP A 97 -23.31 17.29 0.85
CA ASP A 97 -22.50 16.10 0.55
C ASP A 97 -22.76 14.98 1.55
N ARG A 98 -22.81 15.33 2.83
CA ARG A 98 -23.03 14.37 3.92
C ARG A 98 -24.44 13.76 3.87
N ALA A 99 -25.46 14.57 3.61
CA ALA A 99 -26.85 14.11 3.51
C ALA A 99 -27.02 13.18 2.29
N ALA A 100 -26.44 13.53 1.14
CA ALA A 100 -26.49 12.71 -0.06
C ALA A 100 -25.82 11.34 0.15
N LEU A 101 -24.62 11.30 0.73
CA LEU A 101 -23.92 10.05 1.08
C LEU A 101 -24.67 9.24 2.14
N ALA A 102 -25.22 9.91 3.17
CA ALA A 102 -26.00 9.25 4.22
C ALA A 102 -27.28 8.63 3.67
N TYR A 103 -27.95 9.27 2.71
CA TYR A 103 -29.12 8.73 2.05
C TYR A 103 -28.82 7.41 1.35
N ILE A 104 -27.72 7.35 0.60
CA ILE A 104 -27.29 6.14 -0.10
C ILE A 104 -26.86 5.06 0.90
N ALA A 105 -26.08 5.43 1.92
CA ALA A 105 -25.65 4.51 2.96
C ALA A 105 -26.81 3.94 3.79
N ALA A 106 -27.87 4.70 4.04
CA ALA A 106 -29.07 4.22 4.72
C ALA A 106 -29.81 3.14 3.92
N ARG A 107 -29.75 3.20 2.57
CA ARG A 107 -30.45 2.26 1.69
C ARG A 107 -29.62 1.00 1.38
N TYR A 108 -28.29 1.15 1.22
CA TYR A 108 -27.39 0.08 0.76
C TYR A 108 -26.41 -0.40 1.85
N GLY A 109 -26.45 0.22 3.02
CA GLY A 109 -25.54 -0.07 4.13
C GLY A 109 -24.21 0.68 4.04
N ASP A 110 -23.47 0.71 5.15
CA ASP A 110 -22.17 1.42 5.23
C ASP A 110 -21.10 0.86 4.27
N TYR A 111 -21.29 -0.36 3.76
CA TYR A 111 -20.37 -0.99 2.82
C TYR A 111 -20.29 -0.26 1.47
N VAL A 112 -21.32 0.53 1.13
CA VAL A 112 -21.32 1.37 -0.07
C VAL A 112 -20.28 2.49 0.00
N LEU A 113 -19.82 2.85 1.19
CA LEU A 113 -18.79 3.85 1.39
C LEU A 113 -17.40 3.20 1.23
N LEU A 114 -16.54 3.78 0.40
CA LEU A 114 -15.15 3.33 0.24
C LEU A 114 -14.31 3.60 1.49
N SER A 115 -14.63 4.69 2.19
CA SER A 115 -14.00 5.03 3.47
C SER A 115 -14.93 4.65 4.61
N PRO A 116 -14.54 3.72 5.51
CA PRO A 116 -15.38 3.35 6.65
C PRO A 116 -15.66 4.57 7.54
N PRO A 117 -16.93 4.84 7.87
CA PRO A 117 -17.28 5.96 8.76
C PRO A 117 -16.74 5.69 10.18
N ILE A 118 -16.32 6.76 10.86
CA ILE A 118 -15.89 6.68 12.28
C ILE A 118 -17.15 6.58 13.14
N LYS A 119 -17.49 5.35 13.53
CA LYS A 119 -18.62 5.00 14.40
C LYS A 119 -18.14 4.15 15.56
N ALA A 120 -18.93 3.99 16.60
CA ALA A 120 -18.60 3.12 17.73
C ALA A 120 -18.29 1.67 17.27
N SER A 121 -19.01 1.17 16.25
CA SER A 121 -18.80 -0.16 15.66
C SER A 121 -17.48 -0.30 14.90
N THR A 122 -16.93 0.79 14.36
CA THR A 122 -15.66 0.79 13.60
C THR A 122 -14.48 1.28 14.42
N LEU A 123 -14.69 1.67 15.69
CA LEU A 123 -13.62 2.19 16.56
C LEU A 123 -12.48 1.20 16.74
N ILE A 124 -12.80 -0.10 16.86
CA ILE A 124 -11.80 -1.17 16.97
C ILE A 124 -10.90 -1.23 15.73
N LEU A 125 -11.46 -0.97 14.52
CA LEU A 125 -10.70 -0.95 13.27
C LEU A 125 -9.65 0.17 13.28
N TRP A 126 -10.00 1.34 13.81
CA TRP A 126 -9.12 2.50 13.83
C TRP A 126 -8.09 2.47 14.97
N THR A 127 -8.48 1.97 16.14
CA THR A 127 -7.61 1.93 17.33
C THR A 127 -6.84 0.61 17.48
N GLY A 128 -7.35 -0.48 16.91
CA GLY A 128 -6.78 -1.83 17.04
C GLY A 128 -5.29 -1.93 16.72
N PRO A 129 -4.82 -1.45 15.56
CA PRO A 129 -3.39 -1.50 15.21
C PRO A 129 -2.50 -0.77 16.21
N GLY A 130 -2.95 0.40 16.71
CA GLY A 130 -2.23 1.18 17.72
C GLY A 130 -2.11 0.43 19.05
N VAL A 131 -3.20 -0.17 19.51
CA VAL A 131 -3.21 -0.97 20.76
C VAL A 131 -2.28 -2.17 20.65
N ILE A 132 -2.33 -2.91 19.54
CA ILE A 132 -1.46 -4.07 19.30
C ILE A 132 0.01 -3.65 19.29
N LEU A 133 0.34 -2.54 18.64
CA LEU A 133 1.70 -1.99 18.62
C LEU A 133 2.19 -1.63 20.03
N LEU A 134 1.35 -0.95 20.83
CA LEU A 134 1.69 -0.56 22.20
C LEU A 134 1.90 -1.78 23.10
N LEU A 135 1.02 -2.78 23.01
CA LEU A 135 1.15 -4.02 23.78
C LEU A 135 2.39 -4.81 23.36
N GLY A 136 2.66 -4.92 22.06
CA GLY A 136 3.85 -5.59 21.53
C GLY A 136 5.14 -4.91 21.97
N PHE A 137 5.21 -3.59 21.84
CA PHE A 137 6.38 -2.81 22.24
C PHE A 137 6.60 -2.85 23.77
N GLY A 138 5.52 -2.70 24.54
CA GLY A 138 5.53 -2.85 25.98
C GLY A 138 6.01 -4.23 26.44
N GLY A 139 5.52 -5.29 25.76
CA GLY A 139 5.95 -6.67 26.01
C GLY A 139 7.45 -6.88 25.75
N ILE A 140 7.96 -6.34 24.64
CA ILE A 140 9.41 -6.42 24.31
C ILE A 140 10.24 -5.72 25.39
N ILE A 141 9.85 -4.51 25.79
CA ILE A 141 10.55 -3.77 26.87
C ILE A 141 10.53 -4.55 28.16
N TRP A 142 9.35 -5.10 28.53
CA TRP A 142 9.19 -5.87 29.74
C TRP A 142 10.06 -7.13 29.75
N VAL A 143 10.10 -7.90 28.65
CA VAL A 143 10.94 -9.09 28.50
C VAL A 143 12.43 -8.70 28.55
N ARG A 144 12.84 -7.62 27.87
CA ARG A 144 14.23 -7.15 27.91
C ARG A 144 14.66 -6.72 29.31
N ARG A 145 13.78 -6.04 30.05
CA ARG A 145 14.07 -5.63 31.45
C ARG A 145 14.13 -6.81 32.40
N ARG A 146 13.39 -7.90 32.14
CA ARG A 146 13.38 -9.09 32.98
C ARG A 146 14.49 -10.09 32.66
N ARG A 147 15.12 -10.02 31.48
CA ARG A 147 16.26 -10.87 31.15
C ARG A 147 17.46 -10.36 31.94
N PRO A 148 17.94 -11.04 32.98
CA PRO A 148 19.25 -10.74 33.52
C PRO A 148 20.24 -10.94 32.38
N VAL A 149 21.11 -9.96 32.18
CA VAL A 149 22.29 -10.14 31.30
C VAL A 149 23.11 -11.21 31.98
N THR A 150 22.91 -12.46 31.58
CA THR A 150 23.78 -13.56 32.02
C THR A 150 25.12 -13.22 31.35
N ALA A 151 26.02 -12.62 32.13
CA ALA A 151 27.38 -12.43 31.69
C ALA A 151 27.88 -13.81 31.28
N LEU A 152 28.29 -13.96 30.04
CA LEU A 152 28.93 -15.19 29.57
C LEU A 152 30.07 -15.50 30.55
N PRO A 153 30.19 -16.74 31.03
CA PRO A 153 31.32 -17.10 31.88
C PRO A 153 32.62 -16.71 31.16
N PRO A 154 33.62 -16.21 31.91
CA PRO A 154 34.89 -15.87 31.31
C PRO A 154 35.44 -17.09 30.59
N LEU A 155 36.01 -16.87 29.38
CA LEU A 155 36.60 -17.91 28.55
C LEU A 155 37.60 -18.74 29.42
N SER A 156 37.47 -20.04 29.35
CA SER A 156 38.42 -20.95 30.01
C SER A 156 39.83 -20.76 29.46
N ALA A 157 40.86 -21.09 30.26
CA ALA A 157 42.26 -20.97 29.81
C ALA A 157 42.53 -21.77 28.51
N ALA A 158 41.84 -22.90 28.32
CA ALA A 158 41.96 -23.72 27.11
C ALA A 158 41.33 -23.03 25.88
N GLU A 159 40.20 -22.36 26.03
CA GLU A 159 39.57 -21.60 24.93
C GLU A 159 40.39 -20.37 24.56
N GLN A 160 40.95 -19.68 25.55
CA GLN A 160 41.87 -18.56 25.31
C GLN A 160 43.13 -19.01 24.56
N ALA A 161 43.72 -20.15 24.92
CA ALA A 161 44.86 -20.70 24.23
C ALA A 161 44.51 -21.07 22.78
N ARG A 162 43.36 -21.66 22.55
CA ARG A 162 42.87 -22.02 21.21
C ARG A 162 42.63 -20.79 20.32
N ILE A 163 42.04 -19.74 20.87
CA ILE A 163 41.87 -18.47 20.15
C ILE A 163 43.23 -17.86 19.77
N LYS A 164 44.20 -17.84 20.72
CA LYS A 164 45.55 -17.35 20.44
C LYS A 164 46.24 -18.14 19.35
N SER A 165 46.11 -19.47 19.32
CA SER A 165 46.71 -20.30 18.28
C SER A 165 46.09 -20.05 16.89
N LEU A 166 44.77 -19.84 16.82
CA LEU A 166 44.08 -19.55 15.56
C LEU A 166 44.45 -18.16 15.02
N THR A 167 44.47 -17.15 15.90
CA THR A 167 44.86 -15.78 15.49
C THR A 167 46.35 -15.68 15.14
N ALA A 168 47.24 -16.46 15.75
CA ALA A 168 48.66 -16.52 15.38
C ALA A 168 48.88 -17.22 14.03
N ALA A 169 48.04 -18.19 13.67
CA ALA A 169 48.11 -18.87 12.37
C ALA A 169 47.63 -17.97 11.21
N ASP A 170 46.72 -17.01 11.46
CA ASP A 170 46.20 -16.06 10.47
C ASP A 170 47.19 -14.87 10.22
N GLN A 171 48.13 -14.64 11.14
CA GLN A 171 49.22 -13.66 11.01
C GLN A 171 50.52 -14.28 10.40
N GLY A 172 50.36 -15.13 9.38
CA GLY A 172 51.48 -15.71 8.63
C GLY A 172 52.43 -14.62 8.06
N PRO A 173 53.70 -14.95 7.78
CA PRO A 173 54.73 -13.96 7.45
C PRO A 173 54.38 -13.17 6.21
N GLN A 174 54.37 -11.81 6.36
CA GLN A 174 54.33 -10.86 5.23
C GLN A 174 55.66 -10.86 4.50
#